data_b1ead1f3a5ed39908a55c6226e85f90e
#
_entry.id   b1ead1f3a5ed39908a55c6226e85f90e
#
_cell.length_a   1.000
_cell.length_b   1.000
_cell.length_c   1.000
_cell.angle_alpha   90.00
_cell.angle_beta   90.00
_cell.angle_gamma   90.00
#
_symmetry.space_group_name_H-M   'P 1'
#
loop_
_entity.id
_entity.type
_entity.pdbx_description
1 polymer ?
#
loop_
_entity_poly.entity_id
_entity_poly.type
_entity_poly.pdbx_seq_one_letter_code
_entity_poly.pdbx_strand_id
1 'polypeptide(L)'
;MTTMTADRLRQIHDVTDKFFFWQGLRWIPLGAAMLTYSLMRSAHLPIPFAARASIGLLLLAVALWLSSSVLGRYYARHFGCVRGDASRHTLRTSVKWLVAYPAILVAMLVDIQLLPPMLVSALAFAIAIEAYRQSTGGGREHYIWSAIGLVVFSILPLFGAVPAGKHGLTPLIGIVGLIYIVGGVLDHRELVRLFAPIQEEPRVASV
;
A
#
# COMPACT_ATOMS: atom_id res chain seq x y z
N MET A 1 -32.94 16.71 -21.26
CA MET A 1 -31.81 15.75 -21.31
C MET A 1 -30.53 16.56 -21.42
N THR A 2 -29.81 16.72 -20.32
CA THR A 2 -28.51 17.44 -20.30
C THR A 2 -27.47 16.52 -20.97
N THR A 3 -26.96 16.97 -22.11
CA THR A 3 -25.86 16.27 -22.80
C THR A 3 -24.66 16.24 -21.86
N MET A 4 -24.34 15.06 -21.33
CA MET A 4 -23.09 14.82 -20.62
C MET A 4 -21.93 15.22 -21.55
N THR A 5 -21.11 16.18 -21.14
CA THR A 5 -19.95 16.60 -21.93
C THR A 5 -18.93 15.44 -22.01
N ALA A 6 -18.27 15.29 -23.16
CA ALA A 6 -17.29 14.24 -23.38
C ALA A 6 -16.19 14.22 -22.31
N ASP A 7 -15.87 15.38 -21.74
CA ASP A 7 -14.88 15.52 -20.67
C ASP A 7 -15.38 14.93 -19.34
N ARG A 8 -16.66 15.06 -19.01
CA ARG A 8 -17.27 14.41 -17.84
C ARG A 8 -17.24 12.87 -17.95
N LEU A 9 -17.55 12.35 -19.12
CA LEU A 9 -17.48 10.90 -19.36
C LEU A 9 -16.06 10.38 -19.21
N ARG A 10 -15.05 11.10 -19.73
CA ARG A 10 -13.64 10.75 -19.55
C ARG A 10 -13.22 10.78 -18.07
N GLN A 11 -13.64 11.81 -17.33
CA GLN A 11 -13.35 11.92 -15.90
C GLN A 11 -13.97 10.77 -15.09
N ILE A 12 -15.23 10.42 -15.36
CA ILE A 12 -15.91 9.28 -14.71
C ILE A 12 -15.18 7.98 -15.04
N HIS A 13 -14.79 7.77 -16.28
CA HIS A 13 -14.06 6.58 -16.70
C HIS A 13 -12.69 6.48 -16.00
N ASP A 14 -11.93 7.56 -15.96
CA ASP A 14 -10.61 7.61 -15.32
C ASP A 14 -10.68 7.35 -13.81
N VAL A 15 -11.69 7.91 -13.14
CA VAL A 15 -11.96 7.67 -11.71
C VAL A 15 -12.39 6.23 -11.48
N THR A 16 -13.22 5.66 -12.35
CA THR A 16 -13.71 4.28 -12.25
C THR A 16 -12.57 3.27 -12.37
N ASP A 17 -11.67 3.47 -13.33
CA ASP A 17 -10.53 2.59 -13.56
C ASP A 17 -9.53 2.62 -12.41
N LYS A 18 -9.37 3.77 -11.77
CA LYS A 18 -8.44 3.97 -10.66
C LYS A 18 -9.05 3.70 -9.29
N PHE A 19 -10.37 3.54 -9.20
CA PHE A 19 -11.11 3.41 -7.94
C PHE A 19 -10.55 2.33 -7.01
N PHE A 20 -10.20 1.16 -7.56
CA PHE A 20 -9.65 0.06 -6.77
C PHE A 20 -8.34 0.42 -6.09
N PHE A 21 -7.48 1.19 -6.77
CA PHE A 21 -6.19 1.61 -6.23
C PHE A 21 -6.32 2.74 -5.21
N TRP A 22 -7.37 3.54 -5.29
CA TRP A 22 -7.62 4.65 -4.38
C TRP A 22 -8.34 4.24 -3.10
N GLN A 23 -8.66 2.97 -2.93
CA GLN A 23 -9.16 2.43 -1.67
C GLN A 23 -8.05 2.32 -0.60
N GLY A 24 -7.37 3.43 -0.35
CA GLY A 24 -6.16 3.49 0.48
C GLY A 24 -6.35 2.96 1.89
N LEU A 25 -7.54 3.15 2.50
CA LEU A 25 -7.80 2.62 3.85
C LEU A 25 -7.62 1.10 3.95
N ARG A 26 -7.75 0.36 2.84
CA ARG A 26 -7.54 -1.10 2.83
C ARG A 26 -6.10 -1.51 3.14
N TRP A 27 -5.15 -0.60 2.95
CA TRP A 27 -3.73 -0.85 3.22
C TRP A 27 -3.35 -0.55 4.67
N ILE A 28 -4.15 0.28 5.38
CA ILE A 28 -3.86 0.68 6.76
C ILE A 28 -3.78 -0.52 7.72
N PRO A 29 -4.69 -1.51 7.72
CA PRO A 29 -4.57 -2.66 8.59
C PRO A 29 -3.28 -3.45 8.38
N LEU A 30 -2.86 -3.60 7.12
CA LEU A 30 -1.60 -4.26 6.80
C LEU A 30 -0.40 -3.46 7.32
N GLY A 31 -0.39 -2.15 7.11
CA GLY A 31 0.63 -1.25 7.64
C GLY A 31 0.70 -1.30 9.16
N ALA A 32 -0.45 -1.29 9.84
CA ALA A 32 -0.54 -1.40 11.30
C ALA A 32 0.01 -2.75 11.81
N ALA A 33 -0.33 -3.86 11.13
CA ALA A 33 0.21 -5.17 11.47
C ALA A 33 1.74 -5.24 11.34
N MET A 34 2.28 -4.69 10.25
CA MET A 34 3.73 -4.61 10.02
C MET A 34 4.44 -3.76 11.08
N LEU A 35 3.88 -2.58 11.39
CA LEU A 35 4.42 -1.70 12.41
C LEU A 35 4.40 -2.34 13.80
N THR A 36 3.26 -2.94 14.18
CA THR A 36 3.11 -3.66 15.46
C THR A 36 4.11 -4.81 15.57
N TYR A 37 4.26 -5.60 14.51
CA TYR A 37 5.24 -6.68 14.47
C TYR A 37 6.68 -6.17 14.62
N SER A 38 7.02 -5.07 13.94
CA SER A 38 8.32 -4.41 14.03
C SER A 38 8.60 -3.91 15.47
N LEU A 39 7.64 -3.22 16.08
CA LEU A 39 7.77 -2.73 17.46
C LEU A 39 7.92 -3.87 18.48
N MET A 40 7.09 -4.92 18.35
CA MET A 40 7.18 -6.10 19.21
C MET A 40 8.57 -6.77 19.13
N ARG A 41 9.13 -6.81 17.92
CA ARG A 41 10.44 -7.39 17.69
C ARG A 41 11.57 -6.50 18.21
N SER A 42 11.43 -5.19 18.12
CA SER A 42 12.39 -4.20 18.64
C SER A 42 12.40 -4.14 20.18
N ALA A 43 11.29 -4.44 20.82
CA ALA A 43 11.15 -4.43 22.28
C ALA A 43 11.90 -5.57 22.98
N HIS A 44 12.60 -6.43 22.24
CA HIS A 44 13.39 -7.57 22.77
C HIS A 44 12.65 -8.46 23.78
N LEU A 45 11.32 -8.55 23.62
CA LEU A 45 10.50 -9.38 24.50
C LEU A 45 10.99 -10.84 24.47
N PRO A 46 11.07 -11.53 25.63
CA PRO A 46 11.51 -12.92 25.72
C PRO A 46 10.44 -13.90 25.21
N ILE A 47 10.01 -13.71 23.96
CA ILE A 47 8.98 -14.54 23.31
C ILE A 47 9.68 -15.58 22.45
N PRO A 48 9.35 -16.87 22.55
CA PRO A 48 9.88 -17.93 21.68
C PRO A 48 9.63 -17.63 20.20
N PHE A 49 10.53 -18.08 19.33
CA PHE A 49 10.42 -17.86 17.87
C PHE A 49 9.07 -18.33 17.30
N ALA A 50 8.61 -19.52 17.70
CA ALA A 50 7.32 -20.06 17.25
C ALA A 50 6.15 -19.16 17.64
N ALA A 51 6.12 -18.64 18.87
CA ALA A 51 5.06 -17.72 19.31
C ALA A 51 5.11 -16.38 18.54
N ARG A 52 6.31 -15.84 18.27
CA ARG A 52 6.45 -14.63 17.43
C ARG A 52 5.94 -14.85 16.02
N ALA A 53 6.26 -15.99 15.41
CA ALA A 53 5.76 -16.34 14.08
C ALA A 53 4.23 -16.46 14.08
N SER A 54 3.65 -17.11 15.09
CA SER A 54 2.19 -17.24 15.24
C SER A 54 1.52 -15.88 15.40
N ILE A 55 2.08 -14.98 16.21
CA ILE A 55 1.57 -13.61 16.37
C ILE A 55 1.64 -12.86 15.04
N GLY A 56 2.75 -12.96 14.31
CA GLY A 56 2.90 -12.33 12.99
C GLY A 56 1.84 -12.81 11.99
N LEU A 57 1.62 -14.12 11.94
CA LEU A 57 0.58 -14.71 11.09
C LEU A 57 -0.83 -14.28 11.51
N LEU A 58 -1.12 -14.21 12.81
CA LEU A 58 -2.39 -13.72 13.33
C LEU A 58 -2.62 -12.26 12.95
N LEU A 59 -1.63 -11.39 13.15
CA LEU A 59 -1.70 -9.98 12.76
C LEU A 59 -1.97 -9.83 11.27
N LEU A 60 -1.30 -10.63 10.43
CA LEU A 60 -1.52 -10.64 8.98
C LEU A 60 -2.93 -11.10 8.64
N ALA A 61 -3.41 -12.19 9.24
CA ALA A 61 -4.75 -12.72 9.00
C ALA A 61 -5.84 -11.70 9.39
N VAL A 62 -5.71 -11.07 10.55
CA VAL A 62 -6.61 -10.00 11.02
C VAL A 62 -6.57 -8.79 10.09
N ALA A 63 -5.38 -8.38 9.65
CA ALA A 63 -5.22 -7.27 8.72
C ALA A 63 -5.90 -7.53 7.37
N LEU A 64 -5.72 -8.72 6.81
CA LEU A 64 -6.36 -9.14 5.56
C LEU A 64 -7.88 -9.24 5.72
N TRP A 65 -8.37 -9.76 6.84
CA TRP A 65 -9.80 -9.83 7.13
C TRP A 65 -10.41 -8.43 7.27
N LEU A 66 -9.79 -7.51 8.01
CA LEU A 66 -10.24 -6.12 8.13
C LEU A 66 -10.25 -5.41 6.78
N SER A 67 -9.18 -5.58 6.00
CA SER A 67 -9.03 -4.98 4.67
C SER A 67 -10.12 -5.44 3.70
N SER A 68 -10.41 -6.75 3.67
CA SER A 68 -11.38 -7.32 2.73
C SER A 68 -12.82 -7.18 3.20
N SER A 69 -13.09 -7.51 4.47
CA SER A 69 -14.46 -7.63 4.98
C SER A 69 -15.02 -6.32 5.50
N VAL A 70 -14.27 -5.57 6.30
CA VAL A 70 -14.76 -4.33 6.92
C VAL A 70 -14.63 -3.17 5.94
N LEU A 71 -13.40 -2.91 5.48
CA LEU A 71 -13.11 -1.78 4.60
C LEU A 71 -13.66 -2.00 3.19
N GLY A 72 -13.69 -3.24 2.72
CA GLY A 72 -14.37 -3.56 1.46
C GLY A 72 -15.85 -3.21 1.47
N ARG A 73 -16.58 -3.55 2.56
CA ARG A 73 -17.98 -3.17 2.74
C ARG A 73 -18.16 -1.67 2.92
N TYR A 74 -17.25 -0.99 3.62
CA TYR A 74 -17.26 0.46 3.77
C TYR A 74 -17.24 1.13 2.39
N TYR A 75 -16.28 0.76 1.53
CA TYR A 75 -16.19 1.35 0.19
C TYR A 75 -17.42 1.03 -0.68
N ALA A 76 -17.92 -0.21 -0.62
CA ALA A 76 -19.11 -0.59 -1.37
C ALA A 76 -20.36 0.20 -0.95
N ARG A 77 -20.49 0.53 0.34
CA ARG A 77 -21.62 1.32 0.85
C ARG A 77 -21.53 2.80 0.55
N HIS A 78 -20.34 3.40 0.65
CA HIS A 78 -20.18 4.86 0.53
C HIS A 78 -19.95 5.33 -0.90
N PHE A 79 -19.26 4.51 -1.71
CA PHE A 79 -18.88 4.87 -3.07
C PHE A 79 -19.56 4.00 -4.13
N GLY A 80 -20.34 3.01 -3.70
CA GLY A 80 -21.01 2.07 -4.58
C GLY A 80 -20.09 0.96 -5.13
N CYS A 81 -20.69 0.00 -5.83
CA CYS A 81 -19.97 -1.04 -6.55
C CYS A 81 -19.60 -0.52 -7.94
N VAL A 82 -18.44 0.08 -8.07
CA VAL A 82 -17.92 0.50 -9.37
C VAL A 82 -17.44 -0.77 -10.10
N ARG A 83 -18.24 -1.24 -11.07
CA ARG A 83 -17.84 -2.29 -12.02
C ARG A 83 -17.12 -1.61 -13.19
N GLY A 84 -15.83 -1.35 -13.04
CA GLY A 84 -14.98 -1.01 -14.18
C GLY A 84 -14.75 -2.25 -15.04
N ASP A 85 -14.31 -2.04 -16.27
CA ASP A 85 -13.86 -3.13 -17.15
C ASP A 85 -12.52 -3.68 -16.65
N ALA A 86 -12.60 -4.16 -15.39
CA ALA A 86 -11.49 -4.50 -14.52
C ALA A 86 -10.66 -5.69 -15.04
N SER A 87 -11.17 -6.44 -16.04
CA SER A 87 -10.57 -7.74 -16.35
C SER A 87 -9.16 -7.62 -16.92
N ARG A 88 -8.91 -6.71 -17.86
CA ARG A 88 -7.57 -6.57 -18.48
C ARG A 88 -6.57 -5.82 -17.59
N HIS A 89 -7.00 -4.74 -16.94
CA HIS A 89 -6.12 -3.94 -16.10
C HIS A 89 -5.78 -4.68 -14.80
N THR A 90 -6.74 -5.36 -14.20
CA THR A 90 -6.57 -6.19 -13.00
C THR A 90 -5.63 -7.35 -13.26
N LEU A 91 -5.78 -8.06 -14.39
CA LEU A 91 -4.89 -9.15 -14.76
C LEU A 91 -3.43 -8.68 -14.90
N ARG A 92 -3.21 -7.59 -15.66
CA ARG A 92 -1.87 -7.03 -15.85
C ARG A 92 -1.23 -6.56 -14.54
N THR A 93 -2.02 -5.98 -13.65
CA THR A 93 -1.56 -5.53 -12.34
C THR A 93 -1.30 -6.72 -11.42
N SER A 94 -2.16 -7.73 -11.42
CA SER A 94 -1.96 -8.96 -10.64
C SER A 94 -0.69 -9.70 -11.05
N VAL A 95 -0.40 -9.78 -12.36
CA VAL A 95 0.84 -10.38 -12.86
C VAL A 95 2.08 -9.59 -12.38
N LYS A 96 2.02 -8.24 -12.40
CA LYS A 96 3.13 -7.42 -11.88
C LYS A 96 3.40 -7.71 -10.40
N TRP A 97 2.35 -7.84 -9.60
CA TRP A 97 2.49 -8.14 -8.17
C TRP A 97 2.94 -9.58 -7.92
N LEU A 98 2.50 -10.53 -8.75
CA LEU A 98 2.96 -11.92 -8.69
C LEU A 98 4.47 -12.03 -8.92
N VAL A 99 5.07 -11.13 -9.68
CA VAL A 99 6.52 -11.04 -9.89
C VAL A 99 7.20 -10.22 -8.80
N ALA A 100 6.60 -9.10 -8.38
CA ALA A 100 7.19 -8.18 -7.41
C ALA A 100 7.36 -8.82 -6.01
N TYR A 101 6.36 -9.56 -5.53
CA TYR A 101 6.46 -10.21 -4.22
C TYR A 101 7.59 -11.23 -4.10
N PRO A 102 7.76 -12.20 -5.03
CA PRO A 102 8.92 -13.10 -4.99
C PRO A 102 10.24 -12.34 -5.12
N ALA A 103 10.31 -11.30 -5.96
CA ALA A 103 11.52 -10.49 -6.09
C ALA A 103 11.91 -9.80 -4.78
N ILE A 104 10.94 -9.23 -4.06
CA ILE A 104 11.16 -8.64 -2.73
C ILE A 104 11.63 -9.72 -1.74
N LEU A 105 11.01 -10.90 -1.72
CA LEU A 105 11.44 -11.98 -0.84
C LEU A 105 12.86 -12.43 -1.13
N VAL A 106 13.23 -12.59 -2.41
CA VAL A 106 14.60 -12.92 -2.80
C VAL A 106 15.57 -11.81 -2.38
N ALA A 107 15.21 -10.55 -2.59
CA ALA A 107 16.01 -9.40 -2.15
C ALA A 107 16.25 -9.43 -0.63
N MET A 108 15.20 -9.73 0.16
CA MET A 108 15.31 -9.87 1.61
C MET A 108 16.24 -11.03 2.01
N LEU A 109 16.17 -12.16 1.31
CA LEU A 109 17.08 -13.29 1.55
C LEU A 109 18.52 -12.95 1.22
N VAL A 110 18.76 -12.24 0.11
CA VAL A 110 20.08 -11.75 -0.29
C VAL A 110 20.68 -10.84 0.78
N ASP A 111 19.92 -9.86 1.27
CA ASP A 111 20.37 -8.94 2.30
C ASP A 111 20.68 -9.65 3.62
N ILE A 112 19.85 -10.64 4.01
CA ILE A 112 20.08 -11.40 5.25
C ILE A 112 21.36 -12.22 5.19
N GLN A 113 21.69 -12.77 4.01
CA GLN A 113 22.78 -13.72 3.84
C GLN A 113 24.10 -13.06 3.40
N LEU A 114 24.05 -12.05 2.53
CA LEU A 114 25.23 -11.59 1.81
C LEU A 114 25.59 -10.12 2.08
N LEU A 115 24.63 -9.26 2.38
CA LEU A 115 24.85 -7.82 2.47
C LEU A 115 24.35 -7.26 3.81
N PRO A 116 25.27 -6.74 4.67
CA PRO A 116 24.89 -6.17 5.96
C PRO A 116 23.89 -5.00 5.90
N PRO A 117 23.99 -4.04 4.99
CA PRO A 117 22.94 -3.04 4.80
C PRO A 117 21.79 -3.64 4.02
N MET A 118 20.54 -3.42 4.45
CA MET A 118 19.31 -3.87 3.78
C MET A 118 19.05 -3.11 2.46
N LEU A 119 20.10 -2.98 1.63
CA LEU A 119 20.11 -2.15 0.44
C LEU A 119 19.24 -2.74 -0.68
N VAL A 120 19.37 -4.05 -0.91
CA VAL A 120 18.67 -4.73 -2.01
C VAL A 120 17.18 -4.81 -1.71
N SER A 121 16.81 -5.11 -0.46
CA SER A 121 15.40 -5.10 -0.02
C SER A 121 14.76 -3.72 -0.14
N ALA A 122 15.44 -2.68 0.34
CA ALA A 122 14.92 -1.32 0.27
C ALA A 122 14.78 -0.84 -1.18
N LEU A 123 15.75 -1.17 -2.04
CA LEU A 123 15.67 -0.88 -3.46
C LEU A 123 14.52 -1.64 -4.15
N ALA A 124 14.33 -2.92 -3.82
CA ALA A 124 13.22 -3.71 -4.34
C ALA A 124 11.87 -3.12 -3.92
N PHE A 125 11.70 -2.71 -2.66
CA PHE A 125 10.51 -2.01 -2.20
C PHE A 125 10.32 -0.66 -2.90
N ALA A 126 11.37 0.13 -3.08
CA ALA A 126 11.30 1.41 -3.79
C ALA A 126 10.85 1.23 -5.24
N ILE A 127 11.39 0.24 -5.94
CA ILE A 127 10.98 -0.12 -7.31
C ILE A 127 9.51 -0.58 -7.33
N ALA A 128 9.09 -1.39 -6.35
CA ALA A 128 7.70 -1.85 -6.26
C ALA A 128 6.73 -0.68 -6.02
N ILE A 129 7.08 0.26 -5.14
CA ILE A 129 6.30 1.48 -4.88
C ILE A 129 6.21 2.33 -6.15
N GLU A 130 7.31 2.53 -6.86
CA GLU A 130 7.31 3.29 -8.10
C GLU A 130 6.49 2.60 -9.21
N ALA A 131 6.61 1.27 -9.35
CA ALA A 131 5.79 0.50 -10.26
C ALA A 131 4.28 0.59 -9.92
N TYR A 132 3.95 0.61 -8.63
CA TYR A 132 2.58 0.85 -8.16
C TYR A 132 2.11 2.26 -8.53
N ARG A 133 2.91 3.30 -8.27
CA ARG A 133 2.62 4.68 -8.65
C ARG A 133 2.33 4.82 -10.14
N GLN A 134 3.19 4.26 -10.99
CA GLN A 134 2.99 4.29 -12.44
C GLN A 134 1.71 3.55 -12.88
N SER A 135 1.38 2.45 -12.21
CA SER A 135 0.17 1.67 -12.49
C SER A 135 -1.11 2.42 -12.13
N THR A 136 -1.03 3.37 -11.20
CA THR A 136 -2.17 4.16 -10.69
C THR A 136 -2.34 5.52 -11.38
N GLY A 137 -1.57 5.79 -12.46
CA GLY A 137 -1.71 6.99 -13.28
C GLY A 137 -0.86 8.19 -12.85
N GLY A 138 0.17 7.98 -12.02
CA GLY A 138 1.33 8.90 -11.86
C GLY A 138 1.10 10.04 -10.89
N GLY A 139 0.14 10.63 -10.53
CA GLY A 139 -0.01 11.91 -9.79
C GLY A 139 0.25 11.87 -8.27
N ARG A 140 0.85 10.82 -7.75
CA ARG A 140 0.96 10.61 -6.30
C ARG A 140 2.38 10.83 -5.81
N GLU A 141 2.72 12.07 -5.53
CA GLU A 141 4.05 12.48 -5.09
C GLU A 141 4.49 11.80 -3.78
N HIS A 142 3.57 11.49 -2.87
CA HIS A 142 3.91 10.82 -1.60
C HIS A 142 4.57 9.45 -1.79
N TYR A 143 4.29 8.74 -2.90
CA TYR A 143 4.99 7.48 -3.21
C TYR A 143 6.44 7.71 -3.65
N ILE A 144 6.72 8.82 -4.35
CA ILE A 144 8.10 9.20 -4.69
C ILE A 144 8.88 9.46 -3.41
N TRP A 145 8.34 10.26 -2.49
CA TRP A 145 8.97 10.54 -1.21
C TRP A 145 9.16 9.27 -0.37
N SER A 146 8.20 8.34 -0.41
CA SER A 146 8.32 7.04 0.25
C SER A 146 9.44 6.19 -0.32
N ALA A 147 9.58 6.14 -1.65
CA ALA A 147 10.66 5.42 -2.31
C ALA A 147 12.03 6.03 -1.99
N ILE A 148 12.15 7.37 -2.04
CA ILE A 148 13.38 8.09 -1.65
C ILE A 148 13.71 7.79 -0.19
N GLY A 149 12.73 7.87 0.72
CA GLY A 149 12.91 7.59 2.14
C GLY A 149 13.43 6.17 2.40
N LEU A 150 12.94 5.17 1.67
CA LEU A 150 13.43 3.79 1.75
C LEU A 150 14.89 3.67 1.29
N VAL A 151 15.25 4.31 0.18
CA VAL A 151 16.63 4.31 -0.33
C VAL A 151 17.56 5.00 0.68
N VAL A 152 17.18 6.17 1.19
CA VAL A 152 17.96 6.88 2.23
C VAL A 152 18.11 6.01 3.47
N PHE A 153 17.02 5.39 3.96
CA PHE A 153 17.08 4.50 5.11
C PHE A 153 18.04 3.33 4.91
N SER A 154 18.09 2.75 3.70
CA SER A 154 18.97 1.61 3.39
C SER A 154 20.47 1.96 3.46
N ILE A 155 20.81 3.25 3.32
CA ILE A 155 22.19 3.73 3.37
C ILE A 155 22.64 4.02 4.82
N LEU A 156 21.71 4.30 5.75
CA LEU A 156 22.02 4.65 7.14
C LEU A 156 22.88 3.61 7.87
N PRO A 157 22.74 2.29 7.66
CA PRO A 157 23.61 1.30 8.28
C PRO A 157 25.09 1.46 7.92
N LEU A 158 25.41 2.01 6.74
CA LEU A 158 26.80 2.28 6.34
C LEU A 158 27.47 3.33 7.22
N PHE A 159 26.68 4.20 7.82
CA PHE A 159 27.15 5.25 8.75
C PHE A 159 26.99 4.86 10.23
N GLY A 160 26.61 3.61 10.52
CA GLY A 160 26.38 3.13 11.87
C GLY A 160 25.14 3.71 12.58
N ALA A 161 24.29 4.45 11.85
CA ALA A 161 23.11 5.10 12.40
C ALA A 161 21.95 4.12 12.66
N VAL A 162 21.94 2.96 12.01
CA VAL A 162 20.90 1.93 12.15
C VAL A 162 21.58 0.56 12.17
N PRO A 163 21.04 -0.43 12.92
CA PRO A 163 21.56 -1.80 12.91
C PRO A 163 21.57 -2.39 11.51
N ALA A 164 22.64 -3.10 11.16
CA ALA A 164 22.84 -3.76 9.88
C ALA A 164 22.39 -5.23 9.90
N GLY A 165 22.28 -5.84 8.72
CA GLY A 165 21.99 -7.26 8.51
C GLY A 165 20.60 -7.64 9.01
N LYS A 166 20.46 -8.83 9.60
CA LYS A 166 19.17 -9.36 10.12
C LYS A 166 18.48 -8.44 11.13
N HIS A 167 19.20 -7.55 11.78
CA HIS A 167 18.67 -6.56 12.71
C HIS A 167 18.08 -5.35 11.99
N GLY A 168 18.53 -5.04 10.75
CA GLY A 168 17.99 -3.98 9.90
C GLY A 168 16.62 -4.30 9.29
N LEU A 169 16.29 -5.60 9.17
CA LEU A 169 14.99 -6.02 8.61
C LEU A 169 13.81 -5.54 9.46
N THR A 170 13.96 -5.56 10.78
CA THR A 170 12.88 -5.16 11.69
C THR A 170 12.46 -3.70 11.50
N PRO A 171 13.37 -2.69 11.56
CA PRO A 171 13.02 -1.30 11.28
C PRO A 171 12.55 -1.08 9.85
N LEU A 172 13.09 -1.81 8.86
CA LEU A 172 12.61 -1.73 7.48
C LEU A 172 11.13 -2.11 7.36
N ILE A 173 10.72 -3.22 7.99
CA ILE A 173 9.30 -3.63 8.04
C ILE A 173 8.45 -2.53 8.70
N GLY A 174 8.94 -1.91 9.77
CA GLY A 174 8.24 -0.81 10.44
C GLY A 174 8.04 0.41 9.53
N ILE A 175 9.07 0.80 8.79
CA ILE A 175 9.00 1.93 7.84
C ILE A 175 8.02 1.61 6.70
N VAL A 176 8.09 0.41 6.13
CA VAL A 176 7.12 -0.01 5.10
C VAL A 176 5.71 0.02 5.67
N GLY A 177 5.51 -0.42 6.93
CA GLY A 177 4.22 -0.31 7.62
C GLY A 177 3.72 1.13 7.74
N LEU A 178 4.59 2.08 8.09
CA LEU A 178 4.26 3.51 8.13
C LEU A 178 3.89 4.05 6.73
N ILE A 179 4.61 3.65 5.70
CA ILE A 179 4.31 4.02 4.30
C ILE A 179 2.90 3.55 3.91
N TYR A 180 2.52 2.33 4.28
CA TYR A 180 1.16 1.83 4.02
C TYR A 180 0.08 2.60 4.79
N ILE A 181 0.35 3.01 6.04
CA ILE A 181 -0.60 3.79 6.82
C ILE A 181 -0.75 5.19 6.24
N VAL A 182 0.35 5.91 6.08
CA VAL A 182 0.33 7.31 5.59
C VAL A 182 -0.17 7.36 4.15
N GLY A 183 0.36 6.53 3.26
CA GLY A 183 -0.08 6.42 1.88
C GLY A 183 -1.56 6.06 1.78
N GLY A 184 -2.02 5.12 2.60
CA GLY A 184 -3.43 4.73 2.66
C GLY A 184 -4.37 5.86 3.07
N VAL A 185 -3.97 6.69 4.04
CA VAL A 185 -4.74 7.87 4.44
C VAL A 185 -4.77 8.92 3.32
N LEU A 186 -3.63 9.19 2.70
CA LEU A 186 -3.52 10.17 1.62
C LEU A 186 -4.34 9.76 0.39
N ASP A 187 -4.25 8.49 -0.01
CA ASP A 187 -5.05 7.93 -1.10
C ASP A 187 -6.56 8.02 -0.82
N HIS A 188 -6.97 7.71 0.41
CA HIS A 188 -8.38 7.83 0.80
C HIS A 188 -8.85 9.28 0.75
N ARG A 189 -8.06 10.23 1.25
CA ARG A 189 -8.40 11.66 1.19
C ARG A 189 -8.56 12.14 -0.24
N GLU A 190 -7.68 11.71 -1.13
CA GLU A 190 -7.78 12.06 -2.55
C GLU A 190 -9.03 11.44 -3.20
N LEU A 191 -9.36 10.18 -2.86
CA LEU A 191 -10.60 9.55 -3.31
C LEU A 191 -11.82 10.37 -2.88
N VAL A 192 -11.93 10.72 -1.60
CA VAL A 192 -13.04 11.52 -1.06
C VAL A 192 -13.13 12.85 -1.80
N ARG A 193 -12.00 13.54 -2.01
CA ARG A 193 -11.94 14.82 -2.73
C ARG A 193 -12.49 14.73 -4.15
N LEU A 194 -12.17 13.64 -4.85
CA LEU A 194 -12.60 13.43 -6.23
C LEU A 194 -14.09 13.08 -6.34
N PHE A 195 -14.65 12.42 -5.33
CA PHE A 195 -16.07 12.04 -5.31
C PHE A 195 -16.98 13.11 -4.72
N ALA A 196 -16.47 14.06 -3.92
CA ALA A 196 -17.27 15.12 -3.29
C ALA A 196 -18.12 15.94 -4.31
N PRO A 197 -17.57 16.41 -5.45
CA PRO A 197 -18.34 17.17 -6.42
C PRO A 197 -19.50 16.39 -7.08
N ILE A 198 -19.40 15.06 -7.11
CA ILE A 198 -20.42 14.21 -7.75
C ILE A 198 -21.64 14.03 -6.84
N GLN A 199 -21.44 14.15 -5.52
CA GLN A 199 -22.51 13.98 -4.52
C GLN A 199 -23.31 15.27 -4.28
N GLU A 200 -22.74 16.44 -4.59
CA GLU A 200 -23.38 17.74 -4.38
C GLU A 200 -24.37 18.17 -5.48
N GLU A 201 -24.45 17.43 -6.59
CA GLU A 201 -25.52 17.72 -7.57
C GLU A 201 -26.87 17.36 -6.96
N PRO A 202 -27.77 18.35 -6.76
CA PRO A 202 -29.11 18.08 -6.25
C PRO A 202 -29.74 17.07 -7.20
N ARG A 203 -30.26 15.96 -6.66
CA ARG A 203 -31.22 15.13 -7.37
C ARG A 203 -32.31 16.06 -7.87
N VAL A 204 -32.26 16.46 -9.13
CA VAL A 204 -33.35 17.20 -9.74
C VAL A 204 -34.55 16.34 -9.50
N ALA A 205 -35.40 16.81 -8.58
CA ALA A 205 -36.63 16.14 -8.24
C ALA A 205 -37.36 15.91 -9.56
N SER A 206 -37.49 14.66 -9.94
CA SER A 206 -38.37 14.25 -11.01
C SER A 206 -39.79 14.59 -10.56
N VAL A 207 -40.28 15.75 -11.02
CA VAL A 207 -41.70 16.09 -11.01
C VAL A 207 -42.40 15.30 -12.09
#